data_44131400ef6dcc4f4c16678532f997bc
#
_entry.id   44131400ef6dcc4f4c16678532f997bc
#
_cell.length_a   1.000
_cell.length_b   1.000
_cell.length_c   1.000
_cell.angle_alpha   90.00
_cell.angle_beta   90.00
_cell.angle_gamma   90.00
#
_symmetry.space_group_name_H-M   'P 1'
#
loop_
_entity.id
_entity.type
_entity.pdbx_description
1 polymer ?
#
loop_
_entity_poly.entity_id
_entity_poly.type
_entity_poly.pdbx_seq_one_letter_code
_entity_poly.pdbx_strand_id
1 'polypeptide(L)'
;YDLGRNRHAYPIQHVIIYRFNENLFFANAKVFQEDLENSLKEDTKVVIIDASSINSIDITAADRIEAIASNMKRRGIQFYITEHSSSLNEQMRTLGIGHLIKEGCVRRTILAALNDAGIHKPYNLEIPESEKKLAELRSHSHLPAEEEDTLEEFAWAFGEETVQELEQATHTIIEHLHQMPDIERLSDEGIKEHFESWHT
;
A
#
# COMPACT_ATOMS: atom_id res chain seq x y z
N TYR A 1 -6.75 1.43 -3.39
CA TYR A 1 -5.75 1.98 -4.34
C TYR A 1 -4.75 0.89 -4.67
N ASP A 2 -4.29 0.83 -5.91
CA ASP A 2 -3.21 -0.04 -6.35
C ASP A 2 -1.89 0.51 -5.79
N LEU A 3 -1.22 -0.28 -4.95
CA LEU A 3 0.04 0.12 -4.30
C LEU A 3 1.16 0.39 -5.32
N GLY A 4 1.11 -0.27 -6.50
CA GLY A 4 2.10 -0.07 -7.55
C GLY A 4 1.91 1.22 -8.37
N ARG A 5 0.76 1.88 -8.25
CA ARG A 5 0.39 3.06 -9.06
C ARG A 5 0.20 4.34 -8.25
N ASN A 6 0.13 4.24 -6.92
CA ASN A 6 -0.11 5.39 -6.07
C ASN A 6 0.97 5.47 -4.99
N ARG A 7 1.83 6.47 -5.07
CA ARG A 7 2.95 6.72 -4.14
C ARG A 7 2.51 6.93 -2.69
N HIS A 8 1.28 7.38 -2.48
CA HIS A 8 0.72 7.66 -1.14
C HIS A 8 -0.23 6.56 -0.66
N ALA A 9 -0.22 5.38 -1.29
CA ALA A 9 -1.01 4.23 -0.87
C ALA A 9 -0.13 3.26 -0.08
N TYR A 10 -0.37 3.14 1.22
CA TYR A 10 0.35 2.23 2.10
C TYR A 10 -0.52 1.03 2.46
N PRO A 11 0.08 -0.17 2.62
CA PRO A 11 -0.63 -1.33 3.12
C PRO A 11 -1.19 -1.07 4.53
N ILE A 12 -2.35 -1.65 4.81
CA ILE A 12 -2.87 -1.73 6.19
C ILE A 12 -2.11 -2.85 6.90
N GLN A 13 -1.59 -2.57 8.10
CA GLN A 13 -0.83 -3.56 8.88
C GLN A 13 -1.62 -4.86 9.06
N HIS A 14 -0.96 -5.99 8.84
CA HIS A 14 -1.51 -7.35 8.97
C HIS A 14 -2.63 -7.70 7.99
N VAL A 15 -2.90 -6.86 6.98
CA VAL A 15 -3.96 -7.05 5.99
C VAL A 15 -3.38 -7.17 4.60
N ILE A 16 -3.83 -8.19 3.87
CA ILE A 16 -3.59 -8.31 2.44
C ILE A 16 -4.91 -8.13 1.70
N ILE A 17 -4.94 -7.15 0.81
CA ILE A 17 -6.03 -6.97 -0.14
C ILE A 17 -5.48 -7.36 -1.51
N TYR A 18 -5.90 -8.53 -1.99
CA TYR A 18 -5.41 -9.11 -3.22
C TYR A 18 -6.46 -9.00 -4.32
N ARG A 19 -6.08 -8.42 -5.44
CA ARG A 19 -6.94 -8.28 -6.61
C ARG A 19 -6.42 -9.12 -7.76
N PHE A 20 -7.28 -9.96 -8.30
CA PHE A 20 -7.02 -10.72 -9.52
C PHE A 20 -7.83 -10.12 -10.68
N ASN A 21 -7.14 -9.75 -11.77
CA ASN A 21 -7.76 -8.95 -12.84
C ASN A 21 -8.32 -9.79 -13.99
N GLU A 22 -8.64 -11.05 -13.74
CA GLU A 22 -9.15 -11.99 -14.74
C GLU A 22 -10.24 -12.89 -14.14
N ASN A 23 -10.99 -13.59 -14.99
CA ASN A 23 -11.83 -14.69 -14.56
C ASN A 23 -10.99 -15.86 -14.07
N LEU A 24 -11.48 -16.60 -13.08
CA LEU A 24 -10.78 -17.75 -12.52
C LEU A 24 -11.28 -19.05 -13.15
N PHE A 25 -10.35 -19.80 -13.71
CA PHE A 25 -10.61 -21.10 -14.32
C PHE A 25 -9.38 -22.02 -14.22
N PHE A 26 -9.50 -23.27 -14.64
CA PHE A 26 -8.49 -24.31 -14.46
C PHE A 26 -7.06 -23.89 -14.86
N ALA A 27 -6.92 -23.04 -15.89
CA ALA A 27 -5.61 -22.67 -16.40
C ALA A 27 -4.86 -21.67 -15.50
N ASN A 28 -5.57 -20.80 -14.76
CA ASN A 28 -4.96 -19.77 -13.93
C ASN A 28 -5.24 -19.90 -12.42
N ALA A 29 -6.15 -20.78 -12.02
CA ALA A 29 -6.52 -20.95 -10.61
C ALA A 29 -5.34 -21.37 -9.71
N LYS A 30 -4.37 -22.11 -10.26
CA LYS A 30 -3.16 -22.48 -9.53
C LYS A 30 -2.24 -21.26 -9.33
N VAL A 31 -2.05 -20.47 -10.38
CA VAL A 31 -1.25 -19.23 -10.33
C VAL A 31 -1.85 -18.25 -9.33
N PHE A 32 -3.16 -18.06 -9.36
CA PHE A 32 -3.90 -17.26 -8.39
C PHE A 32 -3.62 -17.70 -6.95
N GLN A 33 -3.68 -19.00 -6.66
CA GLN A 33 -3.41 -19.52 -5.33
C GLN A 33 -1.95 -19.28 -4.92
N GLU A 34 -0.99 -19.62 -5.78
CA GLU A 34 0.44 -19.47 -5.49
C GLU A 34 0.83 -18.00 -5.27
N ASP A 35 0.32 -17.11 -6.09
CA ASP A 35 0.56 -15.67 -5.98
C ASP A 35 0.00 -15.11 -4.66
N LEU A 36 -1.23 -15.49 -4.31
CA LEU A 36 -1.82 -15.10 -3.04
C LEU A 36 -1.02 -15.66 -1.86
N GLU A 37 -0.65 -16.93 -1.89
CA GLU A 37 0.10 -17.57 -0.81
C GLU A 37 1.50 -16.95 -0.66
N ASN A 38 2.16 -16.58 -1.75
CA ASN A 38 3.44 -15.89 -1.74
C ASN A 38 3.36 -14.45 -1.22
N SER A 39 2.19 -13.82 -1.29
CA SER A 39 1.98 -12.48 -0.76
C SER A 39 1.81 -12.46 0.77
N LEU A 40 1.60 -13.64 1.39
CA LEU A 40 1.41 -13.74 2.85
C LEU A 40 2.70 -13.46 3.61
N LYS A 41 2.61 -12.59 4.60
CA LYS A 41 3.65 -12.32 5.59
C LYS A 41 3.41 -13.17 6.85
N GLU A 42 4.44 -13.33 7.70
CA GLU A 42 4.32 -14.08 8.96
C GLU A 42 3.26 -13.48 9.91
N ASP A 43 3.11 -12.18 9.86
CA ASP A 43 2.19 -11.41 10.69
C ASP A 43 0.82 -11.15 10.05
N THR A 44 0.53 -11.73 8.88
CA THR A 44 -0.75 -11.58 8.19
C THR A 44 -1.89 -12.16 9.02
N LYS A 45 -2.91 -11.36 9.29
CA LYS A 45 -4.12 -11.74 10.06
C LYS A 45 -5.40 -11.75 9.23
N VAL A 46 -5.42 -10.96 8.18
CA VAL A 46 -6.61 -10.80 7.32
C VAL A 46 -6.22 -10.85 5.86
N VAL A 47 -6.95 -11.63 5.07
CA VAL A 47 -6.81 -11.70 3.62
C VAL A 47 -8.17 -11.36 3.00
N ILE A 48 -8.18 -10.40 2.11
CA ILE A 48 -9.35 -9.94 1.38
C ILE A 48 -9.10 -10.09 -0.11
N ILE A 49 -9.91 -10.89 -0.79
CA ILE A 49 -9.91 -10.98 -2.25
C ILE A 49 -10.85 -9.91 -2.79
N ASP A 50 -10.32 -8.98 -3.58
CA ASP A 50 -11.11 -8.09 -4.41
C ASP A 50 -11.51 -8.83 -5.69
N ALA A 51 -12.75 -9.28 -5.75
CA ALA A 51 -13.30 -10.04 -6.85
C ALA A 51 -14.01 -9.18 -7.92
N SER A 52 -13.77 -7.87 -7.94
CA SER A 52 -14.43 -6.95 -8.87
C SER A 52 -14.19 -7.28 -10.36
N SER A 53 -13.08 -7.94 -10.67
CA SER A 53 -12.74 -8.38 -12.04
C SER A 53 -13.05 -9.86 -12.29
N ILE A 54 -13.48 -10.61 -11.26
CA ILE A 54 -13.84 -12.03 -11.39
C ILE A 54 -15.34 -12.14 -11.67
N ASN A 55 -15.68 -12.30 -12.94
CA ASN A 55 -17.10 -12.45 -13.36
C ASN A 55 -17.54 -13.89 -13.46
N SER A 56 -16.63 -14.83 -13.62
CA SER A 56 -16.92 -16.26 -13.71
C SER A 56 -15.80 -17.11 -13.11
N ILE A 57 -16.21 -18.26 -12.58
CA ILE A 57 -15.35 -19.31 -12.06
C ILE A 57 -15.79 -20.66 -12.60
N ASP A 58 -14.88 -21.61 -12.78
CA ASP A 58 -15.17 -23.00 -13.04
C ASP A 58 -15.02 -23.87 -11.77
N ILE A 59 -15.27 -25.16 -11.90
CA ILE A 59 -15.16 -26.09 -10.76
C ILE A 59 -13.76 -26.13 -10.17
N THR A 60 -12.73 -26.08 -11.00
CA THR A 60 -11.33 -26.08 -10.54
C THR A 60 -11.02 -24.82 -9.74
N ALA A 61 -11.50 -23.66 -10.19
CA ALA A 61 -11.36 -22.41 -9.47
C ALA A 61 -12.13 -22.43 -8.13
N ALA A 62 -13.33 -22.99 -8.11
CA ALA A 62 -14.11 -23.18 -6.89
C ALA A 62 -13.37 -24.06 -5.87
N ASP A 63 -12.82 -25.20 -6.29
CA ASP A 63 -12.02 -26.08 -5.45
C ASP A 63 -10.77 -25.38 -4.88
N ARG A 64 -10.14 -24.49 -5.68
CA ARG A 64 -8.99 -23.71 -5.23
C ARG A 64 -9.38 -22.63 -4.20
N ILE A 65 -10.47 -21.93 -4.42
CA ILE A 65 -11.01 -20.96 -3.45
C ILE A 65 -11.33 -21.66 -2.13
N GLU A 66 -11.93 -22.83 -2.17
CA GLU A 66 -12.22 -23.67 -0.99
C GLU A 66 -10.93 -24.06 -0.25
N ALA A 67 -9.92 -24.52 -1.00
CA ALA A 67 -8.62 -24.89 -0.43
C ALA A 67 -7.93 -23.69 0.23
N ILE A 68 -7.98 -22.50 -0.39
CA ILE A 68 -7.45 -21.26 0.17
C ILE A 68 -8.19 -20.89 1.47
N ALA A 69 -9.52 -20.87 1.46
CA ALA A 69 -10.33 -20.55 2.64
C ALA A 69 -10.02 -21.50 3.81
N SER A 70 -9.96 -22.82 3.53
CA SER A 70 -9.59 -23.83 4.52
C SER A 70 -8.16 -23.67 5.05
N ASN A 71 -7.20 -23.30 4.20
CA ASN A 71 -5.84 -23.04 4.59
C ASN A 71 -5.75 -21.80 5.51
N MET A 72 -6.40 -20.69 5.15
CA MET A 72 -6.46 -19.47 5.97
C MET A 72 -7.07 -19.76 7.33
N LYS A 73 -8.18 -20.49 7.38
CA LYS A 73 -8.84 -20.90 8.64
C LYS A 73 -7.92 -21.69 9.55
N ARG A 74 -7.15 -22.66 9.00
CA ARG A 74 -6.15 -23.44 9.77
C ARG A 74 -5.02 -22.61 10.33
N ARG A 75 -4.64 -21.54 9.62
CA ARG A 75 -3.59 -20.60 10.03
C ARG A 75 -4.10 -19.51 10.97
N GLY A 76 -5.42 -19.49 11.28
CA GLY A 76 -6.04 -18.43 12.08
C GLY A 76 -6.14 -17.09 11.35
N ILE A 77 -6.07 -17.09 10.02
CA ILE A 77 -6.19 -15.90 9.17
C ILE A 77 -7.64 -15.75 8.76
N GLN A 78 -8.23 -14.58 8.97
CA GLN A 78 -9.57 -14.24 8.49
C GLN A 78 -9.54 -14.06 6.98
N PHE A 79 -10.47 -14.71 6.28
CA PHE A 79 -10.51 -14.73 4.82
C PHE A 79 -11.84 -14.18 4.31
N TYR A 80 -11.77 -13.24 3.38
CA TYR A 80 -12.94 -12.62 2.77
C TYR A 80 -12.82 -12.52 1.26
N ILE A 81 -13.98 -12.66 0.58
CA ILE A 81 -14.17 -12.36 -0.84
C ILE A 81 -15.12 -11.17 -0.91
N THR A 82 -14.71 -10.12 -1.62
CA THR A 82 -15.43 -8.85 -1.67
C THR A 82 -15.60 -8.33 -3.09
N GLU A 83 -16.37 -7.25 -3.25
CA GLU A 83 -16.61 -6.56 -4.55
C GLU A 83 -17.15 -7.50 -5.66
N HIS A 84 -17.74 -8.63 -5.25
CA HIS A 84 -18.23 -9.67 -6.14
C HIS A 84 -19.55 -9.28 -6.83
N SER A 85 -19.77 -9.81 -8.03
CA SER A 85 -21.05 -9.74 -8.73
C SER A 85 -22.07 -10.73 -8.14
N SER A 86 -23.37 -10.49 -8.37
CA SER A 86 -24.42 -11.45 -8.02
C SER A 86 -24.27 -12.77 -8.79
N SER A 87 -23.76 -12.71 -10.02
CA SER A 87 -23.44 -13.88 -10.83
C SER A 87 -22.37 -14.76 -10.18
N LEU A 88 -21.31 -14.16 -9.61
CA LEU A 88 -20.28 -14.93 -8.91
C LEU A 88 -20.85 -15.65 -7.68
N ASN A 89 -21.74 -15.02 -6.92
CA ASN A 89 -22.42 -15.66 -5.80
C ASN A 89 -23.25 -16.86 -6.21
N GLU A 90 -23.94 -16.77 -7.35
CA GLU A 90 -24.74 -17.87 -7.88
C GLU A 90 -23.85 -19.05 -8.30
N GLN A 91 -22.74 -18.74 -8.98
CA GLN A 91 -21.76 -19.75 -9.36
C GLN A 91 -21.12 -20.42 -8.14
N MET A 92 -20.79 -19.67 -7.09
CA MET A 92 -20.28 -20.24 -5.83
C MET A 92 -21.26 -21.26 -5.22
N ARG A 93 -22.58 -20.95 -5.25
CA ARG A 93 -23.59 -21.87 -4.76
C ARG A 93 -23.68 -23.13 -5.62
N THR A 94 -23.72 -22.95 -6.92
CA THR A 94 -23.86 -24.05 -7.90
C THR A 94 -22.65 -24.97 -7.91
N LEU A 95 -21.44 -24.42 -7.69
CA LEU A 95 -20.18 -25.15 -7.69
C LEU A 95 -19.80 -25.74 -6.32
N GLY A 96 -20.69 -25.67 -5.33
CA GLY A 96 -20.53 -26.34 -4.04
C GLY A 96 -19.84 -25.56 -2.94
N ILE A 97 -19.35 -24.34 -3.20
CA ILE A 97 -18.69 -23.46 -2.21
C ILE A 97 -19.62 -22.39 -1.63
N GLY A 98 -20.92 -22.56 -1.76
CA GLY A 98 -21.93 -21.63 -1.23
C GLY A 98 -21.92 -21.52 0.31
N HIS A 99 -21.35 -22.48 1.02
CA HIS A 99 -21.20 -22.43 2.48
C HIS A 99 -20.27 -21.27 2.91
N LEU A 100 -19.28 -20.87 2.11
CA LEU A 100 -18.42 -19.69 2.39
C LEU A 100 -19.26 -18.40 2.52
N ILE A 101 -20.36 -18.30 1.78
CA ILE A 101 -21.31 -17.18 1.90
C ILE A 101 -21.99 -17.22 3.27
N LYS A 102 -22.44 -18.41 3.70
CA LYS A 102 -23.14 -18.62 4.98
C LYS A 102 -22.22 -18.44 6.18
N GLU A 103 -20.97 -18.85 6.05
CA GLU A 103 -19.93 -18.69 7.09
C GLU A 103 -19.43 -17.25 7.22
N GLY A 104 -19.87 -16.34 6.35
CA GLY A 104 -19.50 -14.95 6.44
C GLY A 104 -18.19 -14.59 5.74
N CYS A 105 -17.63 -15.49 4.94
CA CYS A 105 -16.43 -15.21 4.15
C CYS A 105 -16.69 -14.30 2.95
N VAL A 106 -17.94 -14.04 2.60
CA VAL A 106 -18.29 -13.19 1.46
C VAL A 106 -18.92 -11.90 1.95
N ARG A 107 -18.35 -10.77 1.57
CA ARG A 107 -18.81 -9.42 1.93
C ARG A 107 -18.98 -8.56 0.70
N ARG A 108 -19.91 -7.62 0.75
CA ARG A 108 -20.22 -6.78 -0.40
C ARG A 108 -19.07 -5.84 -0.76
N THR A 109 -18.37 -5.31 0.25
CA THR A 109 -17.29 -4.33 0.06
C THR A 109 -16.07 -4.67 0.91
N ILE A 110 -14.91 -4.20 0.47
CA ILE A 110 -13.66 -4.28 1.25
C ILE A 110 -13.84 -3.64 2.62
N LEU A 111 -14.53 -2.49 2.69
CA LEU A 111 -14.80 -1.82 3.96
C LEU A 111 -15.61 -2.69 4.92
N ALA A 112 -16.62 -3.42 4.43
CA ALA A 112 -17.39 -4.33 5.26
C ALA A 112 -16.53 -5.47 5.80
N ALA A 113 -15.64 -6.04 4.98
CA ALA A 113 -14.71 -7.07 5.42
C ALA A 113 -13.71 -6.56 6.48
N LEU A 114 -13.17 -5.36 6.29
CA LEU A 114 -12.29 -4.74 7.28
C LEU A 114 -13.01 -4.51 8.62
N ASN A 115 -14.24 -4.00 8.59
CA ASN A 115 -15.04 -3.78 9.80
C ASN A 115 -15.33 -5.10 10.53
N ASP A 116 -15.69 -6.16 9.81
CA ASP A 116 -15.93 -7.49 10.39
C ASP A 116 -14.64 -8.09 10.99
N ALA A 117 -13.49 -7.77 10.41
CA ALA A 117 -12.19 -8.14 10.95
C ALA A 117 -11.75 -7.29 12.16
N GLY A 118 -12.57 -6.32 12.58
CA GLY A 118 -12.24 -5.42 13.69
C GLY A 118 -11.26 -4.30 13.32
N ILE A 119 -11.08 -4.02 12.04
CA ILE A 119 -10.15 -3.01 11.53
C ILE A 119 -10.95 -1.78 11.10
N HIS A 120 -10.83 -0.71 11.88
CA HIS A 120 -11.57 0.53 11.70
C HIS A 120 -10.63 1.71 11.43
N LYS A 121 -11.17 2.77 10.81
CA LYS A 121 -10.44 4.03 10.64
C LYS A 121 -10.17 4.72 11.98
N PRO A 122 -9.03 5.39 12.18
CA PRO A 122 -7.90 5.47 11.24
C PRO A 122 -7.16 4.14 11.14
N TYR A 123 -6.78 3.73 9.92
CA TYR A 123 -6.05 2.49 9.71
C TYR A 123 -4.59 2.61 10.14
N ASN A 124 -4.06 1.56 10.77
CA ASN A 124 -2.63 1.44 10.98
C ASN A 124 -1.96 1.06 9.64
N LEU A 125 -1.20 2.00 9.07
CA LEU A 125 -0.56 1.83 7.78
C LEU A 125 0.90 1.40 7.95
N GLU A 126 1.39 0.59 7.01
CA GLU A 126 2.80 0.24 6.89
C GLU A 126 3.54 1.37 6.16
N ILE A 127 3.79 2.48 6.85
CA ILE A 127 4.53 3.61 6.31
C ILE A 127 6.04 3.33 6.49
N PRO A 128 6.86 3.40 5.43
CA PRO A 128 8.30 3.24 5.54
C PRO A 128 8.91 4.25 6.52
N GLU A 129 9.96 3.84 7.24
CA GLU A 129 10.62 4.72 8.22
C GLU A 129 11.23 5.96 7.57
N SER A 130 11.72 5.85 6.34
CA SER A 130 12.19 6.98 5.54
C SER A 130 11.12 8.07 5.37
N GLU A 131 9.89 7.66 5.09
CA GLU A 131 8.78 8.61 4.90
C GLU A 131 8.26 9.18 6.22
N LYS A 132 8.30 8.41 7.31
CA LYS A 132 7.98 8.94 8.65
C LYS A 132 8.97 10.03 9.05
N LYS A 133 10.27 9.79 8.87
CA LYS A 133 11.32 10.80 9.13
C LYS A 133 11.13 12.03 8.25
N LEU A 134 10.83 11.85 6.97
CA LEU A 134 10.56 12.97 6.06
C LEU A 134 9.33 13.78 6.51
N ALA A 135 8.26 13.14 6.95
CA ALA A 135 7.07 13.79 7.49
C ALA A 135 7.38 14.55 8.81
N GLU A 136 8.21 13.99 9.67
CA GLU A 136 8.67 14.65 10.89
C GLU A 136 9.54 15.89 10.57
N LEU A 137 10.49 15.78 9.62
CA LEU A 137 11.29 16.91 9.16
C LEU A 137 10.43 18.02 8.55
N ARG A 138 9.43 17.66 7.74
CA ARG A 138 8.45 18.61 7.18
C ARG A 138 7.63 19.33 8.23
N SER A 139 7.23 18.64 9.30
CA SER A 139 6.49 19.29 10.40
C SER A 139 7.31 20.32 11.16
N HIS A 140 8.64 20.30 11.05
CA HIS A 140 9.57 21.23 11.67
C HIS A 140 10.13 22.26 10.69
N SER A 141 10.01 22.06 9.37
CA SER A 141 10.43 23.00 8.34
C SER A 141 9.25 23.84 7.84
N HIS A 142 9.41 25.17 7.85
CA HIS A 142 8.45 26.10 7.24
C HIS A 142 8.76 26.31 5.74
N LEU A 143 8.95 25.22 4.97
CA LEU A 143 9.21 25.30 3.53
C LEU A 143 7.90 25.51 2.76
N PRO A 144 7.90 26.33 1.69
CA PRO A 144 6.76 26.52 0.81
C PRO A 144 6.40 25.22 0.08
N ALA A 145 5.11 24.98 -0.13
CA ALA A 145 4.55 23.74 -0.74
C ALA A 145 5.11 23.43 -2.15
N GLU A 146 5.57 24.42 -2.90
CA GLU A 146 6.15 24.25 -4.25
C GLU A 146 7.55 23.60 -4.24
N GLU A 147 8.28 23.70 -3.13
CA GLU A 147 9.60 23.05 -2.98
C GLU A 147 9.47 21.59 -2.47
N GLU A 148 8.34 21.24 -1.87
CA GLU A 148 8.07 19.88 -1.39
C GLU A 148 7.96 18.87 -2.54
N ASP A 149 7.30 19.22 -3.64
CA ASP A 149 7.12 18.35 -4.81
C ASP A 149 8.46 18.01 -5.48
N THR A 150 9.39 18.94 -5.48
CA THR A 150 10.73 18.79 -6.09
C THR A 150 11.61 17.81 -5.30
N LEU A 151 11.55 17.83 -3.97
CA LEU A 151 12.30 16.91 -3.11
C LEU A 151 11.75 15.48 -3.19
N GLU A 152 10.44 15.31 -3.36
CA GLU A 152 9.82 14.00 -3.55
C GLU A 152 10.19 13.37 -4.91
N GLU A 153 10.22 14.15 -5.97
CA GLU A 153 10.67 13.69 -7.29
C GLU A 153 12.14 13.27 -7.27
N PHE A 154 12.97 14.00 -6.53
CA PHE A 154 14.40 13.70 -6.40
C PHE A 154 14.65 12.40 -5.61
N ALA A 155 13.95 12.21 -4.50
CA ALA A 155 14.04 11.01 -3.67
C ALA A 155 13.66 9.74 -4.43
N TRP A 156 12.67 9.85 -5.31
CA TRP A 156 12.24 8.72 -6.15
C TRP A 156 13.24 8.39 -7.27
N ALA A 157 13.89 9.40 -7.84
CA ALA A 157 14.79 9.21 -8.99
C ALA A 157 16.15 8.60 -8.62
N PHE A 158 16.62 8.78 -7.39
CA PHE A 158 18.01 8.50 -7.00
C PHE A 158 18.20 7.39 -5.94
N GLY A 159 17.12 6.83 -5.35
CA GLY A 159 17.18 5.73 -4.38
C GLY A 159 17.52 6.14 -2.95
N GLU A 160 17.39 5.21 -2.00
CA GLU A 160 17.49 5.47 -0.55
C GLU A 160 18.88 5.98 -0.08
N GLU A 161 19.96 5.53 -0.69
CA GLU A 161 21.33 5.96 -0.32
C GLU A 161 21.54 7.44 -0.60
N THR A 162 21.02 7.91 -1.74
CA THR A 162 21.13 9.33 -2.15
C THR A 162 20.19 10.21 -1.33
N VAL A 163 19.06 9.66 -0.84
CA VAL A 163 18.17 10.38 0.08
C VAL A 163 18.86 10.66 1.42
N GLN A 164 19.63 9.70 1.94
CA GLN A 164 20.39 9.92 3.18
C GLN A 164 21.48 10.98 3.03
N GLU A 165 22.16 11.01 1.89
CA GLU A 165 23.15 12.05 1.59
C GLU A 165 22.50 13.43 1.41
N LEU A 166 21.32 13.48 0.77
CA LEU A 166 20.52 14.70 0.65
C LEU A 166 19.97 15.17 1.99
N GLU A 167 19.53 14.27 2.86
CA GLU A 167 19.07 14.58 4.21
C GLU A 167 20.20 15.21 5.04
N GLN A 168 21.41 14.66 4.95
CA GLN A 168 22.58 15.23 5.61
C GLN A 168 22.97 16.61 5.05
N ALA A 169 22.95 16.77 3.73
CA ALA A 169 23.23 18.04 3.07
C ALA A 169 22.16 19.09 3.42
N THR A 170 20.88 18.71 3.40
CA THR A 170 19.76 19.61 3.73
C THR A 170 19.81 20.01 5.20
N HIS A 171 20.12 19.09 6.11
CA HIS A 171 20.29 19.41 7.53
C HIS A 171 21.44 20.38 7.76
N THR A 172 22.56 20.19 7.08
CA THR A 172 23.72 21.09 7.14
C THR A 172 23.40 22.48 6.58
N ILE A 173 22.63 22.55 5.49
CA ILE A 173 22.17 23.80 4.89
C ILE A 173 21.22 24.54 5.84
N ILE A 174 20.26 23.85 6.43
CA ILE A 174 19.28 24.42 7.37
C ILE A 174 20.00 24.94 8.63
N GLU A 175 20.94 24.18 9.20
CA GLU A 175 21.75 24.66 10.35
C GLU A 175 22.54 25.90 9.99
N HIS A 176 23.10 25.95 8.78
CA HIS A 176 23.86 27.12 8.33
C HIS A 176 22.98 28.34 8.09
N LEU A 177 21.79 28.13 7.53
CA LEU A 177 20.79 29.18 7.31
C LEU A 177 20.28 29.76 8.64
N HIS A 178 20.11 28.95 9.68
CA HIS A 178 19.72 29.41 11.02
C HIS A 178 20.82 30.19 11.74
N GLN A 179 22.08 30.05 11.33
CA GLN A 179 23.21 30.79 11.87
C GLN A 179 23.44 32.13 11.16
N MET A 180 22.72 32.41 10.05
CA MET A 180 22.82 33.67 9.31
C MET A 180 21.89 34.75 9.88
N PRO A 181 22.40 35.91 10.34
CA PRO A 181 21.59 36.88 11.05
C PRO A 181 20.61 37.71 10.23
N ASP A 182 20.50 37.56 8.89
CA ASP A 182 19.66 38.42 8.03
C ASP A 182 19.18 37.75 6.75
N ILE A 183 18.58 36.55 6.83
CA ILE A 183 18.06 35.82 5.65
C ILE A 183 16.94 36.58 4.90
N GLU A 184 16.16 37.42 5.59
CA GLU A 184 15.08 38.21 4.95
C GLU A 184 15.55 39.28 3.96
N ARG A 185 16.86 39.49 3.82
CA ARG A 185 17.45 40.54 2.97
C ARG A 185 18.27 40.01 1.79
N LEU A 186 18.44 38.70 1.64
CA LEU A 186 19.15 38.17 0.47
C LEU A 186 18.22 38.15 -0.74
N SER A 187 18.53 38.95 -1.76
CA SER A 187 17.96 38.86 -3.07
C SER A 187 18.35 37.49 -3.71
N ASP A 188 17.55 37.02 -4.66
CA ASP A 188 17.83 35.77 -5.42
C ASP A 188 19.26 35.72 -6.01
N GLU A 189 19.83 36.86 -6.34
CA GLU A 189 21.23 37.00 -6.81
C GLU A 189 22.23 36.72 -5.69
N GLY A 190 21.98 37.18 -4.48
CA GLY A 190 22.88 36.98 -3.33
C GLY A 190 22.94 35.51 -2.88
N ILE A 191 21.82 34.78 -3.02
CA ILE A 191 21.77 33.33 -2.75
C ILE A 191 22.61 32.57 -3.79
N LYS A 192 22.52 32.96 -5.05
CA LYS A 192 23.25 32.32 -6.15
C LYS A 192 24.77 32.52 -6.04
N GLU A 193 25.25 33.74 -5.71
CA GLU A 193 26.66 34.02 -5.48
C GLU A 193 27.23 33.27 -4.27
N HIS A 194 26.42 33.04 -3.24
CA HIS A 194 26.84 32.30 -2.07
C HIS A 194 27.00 30.80 -2.36
N PHE A 195 26.10 30.19 -3.14
CA PHE A 195 26.23 28.81 -3.59
C PHE A 195 27.40 28.57 -4.55
N GLU A 196 27.69 29.51 -5.44
CA GLU A 196 28.83 29.41 -6.38
C GLU A 196 30.17 29.47 -5.66
N SER A 197 30.26 30.14 -4.49
CA SER A 197 31.49 30.22 -3.68
C SER A 197 31.85 28.91 -2.95
N TRP A 198 30.96 27.94 -2.91
CA TRP A 198 31.17 26.63 -2.24
C TRP A 198 31.76 25.58 -3.17
N HIS A 199 31.83 25.84 -4.48
CA HIS A 199 32.38 24.95 -5.47
C HIS A 199 33.80 25.31 -5.96
N THR A 200 34.47 26.24 -5.28
CA THR A 200 35.88 26.56 -5.45
C THR A 200 36.67 26.19 -4.21
#